data_890b3fa493e0ec970579685565ae8608
#
_entry.id   890b3fa493e0ec970579685565ae8608
#
_cell.length_a   1.000
_cell.length_b   1.000
_cell.length_c   1.000
_cell.angle_alpha   90.00
_cell.angle_beta   90.00
_cell.angle_gamma   90.00
#
_symmetry.space_group_name_H-M   'P 1'
#
loop_
_entity.id
_entity.type
_entity.pdbx_description
1 polymer ?
#
loop_
_entity_poly.entity_id
_entity_poly.type
_entity_poly.pdbx_seq_one_letter_code
_entity_poly.pdbx_strand_id
1 'polypeptide(L)'
;MDSAAAPPAPPMHSTPIHTIAKQSRTASQTTYTTLNQRNAALQSVKASLLQSREAILLANKSDVAREEKKGTCSPQLMKRLVLNEAKFNGLITGIDQVIALPDPTGQVSLARELDQGLNLYRVSCPIGVLCVIFEARPDAAVQIASLAIKSANSVILKGGSEAIESNRVLIQAIRAGLEQAKTVPVDAVQLVATRQDIAELLQLDEYIDLVIPRGSNALVKHIKANTKIPVMGHADGICAVYIDHEADPVKAVNIAVDSKINYPAACNACETVLVHRACLTTVLPELGRAMASKGVTMHADDSCLPHLPTTCTVPATAEDWTREYLCLEVAIKCVETMEEAIQHINRHGSGHTDCIVTENTQSAETFMQRIDSAGVYHNASTRFADGFRYGFGAEVGVSTNRIHARGPVGLEGLTTYKYRMYGSGQCCHEFGGATGKKYTHKDLNMELPDRTHNDVPPSEEKKEEEASVVGEGDSSAMDQMWVPGRGC
;
A
#
# COMPACT_ATOMS: atom_id res chain seq x y z
N MET A 1 29.92 32.41 30.39
CA MET A 1 30.11 31.05 29.84
C MET A 1 29.27 30.98 28.62
N ASP A 2 29.90 31.26 27.46
CA ASP A 2 29.22 31.26 26.15
C ASP A 2 28.85 29.89 25.77
N SER A 3 27.56 29.66 25.62
CA SER A 3 26.99 28.46 25.01
C SER A 3 27.32 28.47 23.50
N ALA A 4 28.34 27.74 23.12
CA ALA A 4 28.68 27.53 21.73
C ALA A 4 27.48 26.87 21.00
N ALA A 5 26.84 27.63 20.11
CA ALA A 5 25.85 27.09 19.20
C ALA A 5 26.47 25.97 18.36
N ALA A 6 25.81 24.83 18.32
CA ALA A 6 26.23 23.74 17.46
C ALA A 6 26.33 24.22 15.99
N PRO A 7 27.34 23.78 15.23
CA PRO A 7 27.51 24.19 13.84
C PRO A 7 26.26 23.84 13.01
N PRO A 8 25.89 24.69 12.04
CA PRO A 8 24.78 24.37 11.14
C PRO A 8 25.07 23.07 10.41
N ALA A 9 24.07 22.17 10.38
CA ALA A 9 24.17 20.91 9.66
C ALA A 9 24.44 21.18 8.17
N PRO A 10 25.26 20.33 7.51
CA PRO A 10 25.53 20.48 6.08
C PRO A 10 24.24 20.43 5.25
N PRO A 11 24.21 21.09 4.08
CA PRO A 11 23.03 21.09 3.22
C PRO A 11 22.60 19.66 2.86
N MET A 12 21.31 19.40 2.83
CA MET A 12 20.71 18.07 2.76
C MET A 12 20.99 17.32 1.44
N HIS A 13 21.48 17.97 0.39
CA HIS A 13 21.83 17.32 -0.88
C HIS A 13 23.04 17.98 -1.56
N SER A 14 24.17 17.33 -1.45
CA SER A 14 25.29 17.43 -2.41
C SER A 14 25.20 16.31 -3.49
N THR A 15 24.34 15.30 -3.29
CA THR A 15 24.23 14.13 -4.16
C THR A 15 23.12 14.35 -5.20
N PRO A 16 23.39 14.23 -6.50
CA PRO A 16 22.37 14.35 -7.56
C PRO A 16 21.27 13.30 -7.41
N ILE A 17 20.03 13.66 -7.72
CA ILE A 17 18.84 12.79 -7.59
C ILE A 17 19.00 11.49 -8.37
N HIS A 18 19.52 11.55 -9.58
CA HIS A 18 19.85 10.36 -10.37
C HIS A 18 20.79 9.40 -9.62
N THR A 19 21.79 9.93 -8.90
CA THR A 19 22.71 9.10 -8.11
C THR A 19 22.00 8.43 -6.93
N ILE A 20 21.11 9.15 -6.24
CA ILE A 20 20.28 8.60 -5.16
C ILE A 20 19.41 7.44 -5.70
N ALA A 21 18.71 7.65 -6.81
CA ALA A 21 17.87 6.63 -7.42
C ALA A 21 18.67 5.39 -7.85
N LYS A 22 19.85 5.59 -8.48
CA LYS A 22 20.76 4.51 -8.85
C LYS A 22 21.29 3.73 -7.64
N GLN A 23 21.67 4.41 -6.56
CA GLN A 23 22.10 3.77 -5.31
C GLN A 23 20.98 2.94 -4.69
N SER A 24 19.75 3.48 -4.66
CA SER A 24 18.56 2.73 -4.19
C SER A 24 18.30 1.49 -5.06
N ARG A 25 18.46 1.58 -6.40
CA ARG A 25 18.34 0.44 -7.31
C ARG A 25 19.39 -0.62 -7.00
N THR A 26 20.65 -0.23 -6.85
CA THR A 26 21.75 -1.15 -6.48
C THR A 26 21.46 -1.82 -5.13
N ALA A 27 21.03 -1.03 -4.14
CA ALA A 27 20.65 -1.55 -2.84
C ALA A 27 19.49 -2.57 -2.95
N SER A 28 18.45 -2.30 -3.74
CA SER A 28 17.31 -3.21 -3.90
C SER A 28 17.70 -4.58 -4.43
N GLN A 29 18.74 -4.67 -5.26
CA GLN A 29 19.24 -5.93 -5.79
C GLN A 29 19.99 -6.78 -4.75
N THR A 30 20.52 -6.15 -3.70
CA THR A 30 21.24 -6.80 -2.61
C THR A 30 20.44 -6.94 -1.32
N THR A 31 19.29 -6.25 -1.22
CA THR A 31 18.42 -6.26 -0.02
C THR A 31 17.59 -7.55 0.08
N TYR A 32 17.57 -8.40 -0.95
CA TYR A 32 16.91 -9.70 -0.91
C TYR A 32 17.70 -10.68 -0.01
N THR A 33 17.65 -10.40 1.28
CA THR A 33 18.30 -11.16 2.35
C THR A 33 17.29 -12.06 3.07
N THR A 34 17.77 -12.90 3.98
CA THR A 34 16.88 -13.75 4.79
C THR A 34 16.01 -12.90 5.73
N LEU A 35 14.87 -13.46 6.16
CA LEU A 35 14.00 -12.83 7.16
C LEU A 35 14.78 -12.43 8.43
N ASN A 36 15.66 -13.32 8.91
CA ASN A 36 16.47 -13.08 10.11
C ASN A 36 17.39 -11.86 9.95
N GLN A 37 18.01 -11.70 8.78
CA GLN A 37 18.88 -10.55 8.49
C GLN A 37 18.08 -9.24 8.45
N ARG A 38 16.89 -9.23 7.84
CA ARG A 38 16.00 -8.06 7.80
C ARG A 38 15.45 -7.72 9.20
N ASN A 39 15.08 -8.73 9.98
CA ASN A 39 14.66 -8.53 11.38
C ASN A 39 15.82 -7.99 12.24
N ALA A 40 17.05 -8.48 12.07
CA ALA A 40 18.23 -7.95 12.76
C ALA A 40 18.48 -6.47 12.39
N ALA A 41 18.32 -6.11 11.11
CA ALA A 41 18.39 -4.71 10.68
C ALA A 41 17.33 -3.84 11.38
N LEU A 42 16.08 -4.30 11.47
CA LEU A 42 15.00 -3.59 12.16
C LEU A 42 15.25 -3.45 13.67
N GLN A 43 15.83 -4.47 14.33
CA GLN A 43 16.22 -4.37 15.74
C GLN A 43 17.31 -3.30 15.94
N SER A 44 18.31 -3.25 15.06
CA SER A 44 19.37 -2.24 15.10
C SER A 44 18.81 -0.83 14.82
N VAL A 45 17.91 -0.69 13.86
CA VAL A 45 17.17 0.57 13.59
C VAL A 45 16.41 1.03 14.83
N LYS A 46 15.69 0.13 15.49
CA LYS A 46 14.99 0.40 16.75
C LYS A 46 15.95 0.93 17.83
N ALA A 47 17.08 0.27 18.03
CA ALA A 47 18.09 0.68 19.01
C ALA A 47 18.67 2.08 18.69
N SER A 48 18.97 2.35 17.43
CA SER A 48 19.48 3.65 16.97
C SER A 48 18.44 4.78 17.13
N LEU A 49 17.15 4.51 16.88
CA LEU A 49 16.07 5.48 17.13
C LEU A 49 15.95 5.81 18.62
N LEU A 50 16.05 4.80 19.50
CA LEU A 50 16.03 5.01 20.95
C LEU A 50 17.22 5.85 21.42
N GLN A 51 18.43 5.61 20.89
CA GLN A 51 19.61 6.43 21.18
C GLN A 51 19.45 7.87 20.68
N SER A 52 18.76 8.08 19.57
CA SER A 52 18.54 9.40 18.96
C SER A 52 17.30 10.12 19.48
N ARG A 53 16.58 9.56 20.48
CA ARG A 53 15.27 10.03 20.96
C ARG A 53 15.24 11.52 21.25
N GLU A 54 16.18 12.04 22.02
CA GLU A 54 16.21 13.46 22.40
C GLU A 54 16.41 14.37 21.18
N ALA A 55 17.31 14.00 20.28
CA ALA A 55 17.54 14.75 19.05
C ALA A 55 16.30 14.75 18.13
N ILE A 56 15.59 13.63 18.03
CA ILE A 56 14.36 13.48 17.26
C ILE A 56 13.26 14.39 17.82
N LEU A 57 13.04 14.35 19.14
CA LEU A 57 12.00 15.18 19.78
C LEU A 57 12.33 16.68 19.72
N LEU A 58 13.61 17.03 19.82
CA LEU A 58 14.06 18.43 19.66
C LEU A 58 13.87 18.92 18.23
N ALA A 59 14.23 18.12 17.22
CA ALA A 59 14.00 18.45 15.82
C ALA A 59 12.51 18.65 15.52
N ASN A 60 11.65 17.80 16.09
CA ASN A 60 10.20 17.96 15.94
C ASN A 60 9.67 19.23 16.60
N LYS A 61 10.14 19.58 17.80
CA LYS A 61 9.78 20.86 18.44
C LYS A 61 10.16 22.06 17.56
N SER A 62 11.32 22.01 16.90
CA SER A 62 11.76 23.07 15.97
C SER A 62 10.84 23.18 14.76
N ASP A 63 10.42 22.05 14.17
CA ASP A 63 9.47 22.03 13.06
C ASP A 63 8.11 22.60 13.48
N VAL A 64 7.57 22.17 14.62
CA VAL A 64 6.30 22.66 15.16
C VAL A 64 6.34 24.18 15.40
N ALA A 65 7.37 24.68 16.10
CA ALA A 65 7.53 26.10 16.38
C ALA A 65 7.66 26.93 15.09
N ARG A 66 8.35 26.40 14.06
CA ARG A 66 8.44 27.06 12.76
C ARG A 66 7.08 27.17 12.07
N GLU A 67 6.27 26.11 12.09
CA GLU A 67 4.94 26.11 11.46
C GLU A 67 3.93 26.93 12.24
N GLU A 68 3.99 26.95 13.58
CA GLU A 68 3.19 27.84 14.44
C GLU A 68 3.49 29.32 14.11
N LYS A 69 4.77 29.67 13.97
CA LYS A 69 5.19 31.03 13.61
C LYS A 69 4.71 31.46 12.22
N LYS A 70 4.60 30.56 11.27
CA LYS A 70 4.05 30.83 9.92
C LYS A 70 2.55 31.09 9.94
N GLY A 71 1.80 30.47 10.87
CA GLY A 71 0.36 30.64 11.02
C GLY A 71 -0.49 30.15 9.85
N THR A 72 0.09 29.40 8.90
CA THR A 72 -0.59 28.90 7.70
C THR A 72 -1.02 27.44 7.81
N CYS A 73 -0.55 26.74 8.84
CA CYS A 73 -0.82 25.33 9.04
C CYS A 73 -2.20 25.10 9.68
N SER A 74 -3.03 24.23 9.09
CA SER A 74 -4.33 23.91 9.69
C SER A 74 -4.17 23.17 11.03
N PRO A 75 -5.14 23.27 11.96
CA PRO A 75 -5.08 22.55 13.24
C PRO A 75 -4.92 21.03 13.07
N GLN A 76 -5.54 20.44 12.03
CA GLN A 76 -5.44 19.01 11.73
C GLN A 76 -4.02 18.65 11.27
N LEU A 77 -3.41 19.45 10.42
CA LEU A 77 -2.05 19.26 9.94
C LEU A 77 -1.05 19.41 11.09
N MET A 78 -1.24 20.42 11.95
CA MET A 78 -0.44 20.63 13.15
C MET A 78 -0.51 19.44 14.11
N LYS A 79 -1.70 18.88 14.36
CA LYS A 79 -1.88 17.67 15.19
C LYS A 79 -1.15 16.46 14.61
N ARG A 80 -1.05 16.34 13.29
CA ARG A 80 -0.28 15.27 12.60
C ARG A 80 1.22 15.49 12.74
N LEU A 81 1.69 16.74 12.63
CA LEU A 81 3.10 17.11 12.68
C LEU A 81 3.74 16.83 14.03
N VAL A 82 3.02 17.07 15.14
CA VAL A 82 3.54 16.86 16.49
C VAL A 82 3.90 15.40 16.74
N LEU A 83 5.17 15.15 17.06
CA LEU A 83 5.72 13.87 17.51
C LEU A 83 6.09 14.01 19.00
N ASN A 84 5.15 13.68 19.87
CA ASN A 84 5.37 13.67 21.32
C ASN A 84 5.89 12.30 21.81
N GLU A 85 6.17 12.18 23.11
CA GLU A 85 6.63 10.95 23.74
C GLU A 85 5.74 9.74 23.47
N ALA A 86 4.43 9.91 23.56
CA ALA A 86 3.48 8.83 23.33
C ALA A 86 3.54 8.32 21.89
N LYS A 87 3.60 9.24 20.92
CA LYS A 87 3.76 8.89 19.50
C LYS A 87 5.13 8.26 19.23
N PHE A 88 6.21 8.78 19.84
CA PHE A 88 7.54 8.19 19.72
C PHE A 88 7.56 6.74 20.23
N ASN A 89 7.00 6.48 21.41
CA ASN A 89 6.88 5.12 21.95
C ASN A 89 6.03 4.23 21.03
N GLY A 90 4.98 4.80 20.43
CA GLY A 90 4.17 4.12 19.41
C GLY A 90 4.99 3.70 18.17
N LEU A 91 5.95 4.53 17.72
CA LEU A 91 6.86 4.16 16.62
C LEU A 91 7.73 2.96 16.98
N ILE A 92 8.28 2.95 18.20
CA ILE A 92 9.12 1.83 18.67
C ILE A 92 8.32 0.54 18.75
N THR A 93 7.10 0.60 19.31
CA THR A 93 6.17 -0.55 19.33
C THR A 93 5.79 -1.00 17.91
N GLY A 94 5.58 -0.04 16.98
CA GLY A 94 5.29 -0.34 15.59
C GLY A 94 6.40 -1.12 14.89
N ILE A 95 7.66 -0.84 15.19
CA ILE A 95 8.80 -1.64 14.66
C ILE A 95 8.74 -3.07 15.19
N ASP A 96 8.45 -3.28 16.49
CA ASP A 96 8.30 -4.63 17.07
C ASP A 96 7.16 -5.40 16.39
N GLN A 97 6.05 -4.73 16.13
CA GLN A 97 4.93 -5.33 15.41
C GLN A 97 5.32 -5.75 13.98
N VAL A 98 6.06 -4.91 13.24
CA VAL A 98 6.56 -5.25 11.90
C VAL A 98 7.55 -6.42 11.94
N ILE A 99 8.44 -6.48 12.94
CA ILE A 99 9.37 -7.61 13.13
C ILE A 99 8.60 -8.92 13.34
N ALA A 100 7.51 -8.88 14.12
CA ALA A 100 6.69 -10.06 14.43
C ALA A 100 5.86 -10.57 13.24
N LEU A 101 5.63 -9.74 12.21
CA LEU A 101 4.89 -10.17 11.03
C LEU A 101 5.64 -11.29 10.27
N PRO A 102 4.91 -12.20 9.58
CA PRO A 102 5.50 -13.24 8.76
C PRO A 102 6.34 -12.65 7.61
N ASP A 103 7.18 -13.47 7.01
CA ASP A 103 7.93 -13.07 5.81
C ASP A 103 6.97 -12.90 4.62
N PRO A 104 6.88 -11.70 4.03
CA PRO A 104 6.03 -11.51 2.85
C PRO A 104 6.69 -12.02 1.57
N THR A 105 7.99 -12.36 1.60
CA THR A 105 8.77 -12.82 0.44
C THR A 105 9.00 -14.32 0.49
N GLY A 106 9.14 -14.94 -0.68
CA GLY A 106 9.38 -16.39 -0.76
C GLY A 106 8.12 -17.25 -0.62
N GLN A 107 6.93 -16.64 -0.46
CA GLN A 107 5.66 -17.37 -0.33
C GLN A 107 5.26 -17.97 -1.67
N VAL A 108 4.96 -19.27 -1.68
CA VAL A 108 4.52 -20.00 -2.89
C VAL A 108 3.01 -19.87 -3.00
N SER A 109 2.53 -19.39 -4.13
CA SER A 109 1.10 -19.24 -4.42
C SER A 109 0.59 -20.08 -5.61
N LEU A 110 1.50 -20.77 -6.29
CA LEU A 110 1.24 -21.79 -7.30
C LEU A 110 2.44 -22.73 -7.35
N ALA A 111 2.18 -24.03 -7.38
CA ALA A 111 3.18 -25.07 -7.55
C ALA A 111 2.63 -26.14 -8.51
N ARG A 112 3.30 -26.36 -9.66
CA ARG A 112 2.79 -27.23 -10.71
C ARG A 112 3.90 -27.95 -11.43
N GLU A 113 3.75 -29.26 -11.58
CA GLU A 113 4.57 -30.06 -12.49
C GLU A 113 4.02 -29.93 -13.92
N LEU A 114 4.86 -29.50 -14.84
CA LEU A 114 4.53 -29.39 -16.27
C LEU A 114 4.87 -30.63 -17.04
N ASP A 115 5.92 -31.31 -16.63
CA ASP A 115 6.38 -32.64 -17.08
C ASP A 115 7.19 -33.26 -15.95
N GLN A 116 7.54 -34.53 -16.05
CA GLN A 116 8.36 -35.20 -15.04
C GLN A 116 9.66 -34.42 -14.80
N GLY A 117 9.83 -33.90 -13.58
CA GLY A 117 10.99 -33.10 -13.19
C GLY A 117 11.02 -31.66 -13.76
N LEU A 118 9.95 -31.19 -14.40
CA LEU A 118 9.79 -29.79 -14.83
C LEU A 118 8.73 -29.10 -13.96
N ASN A 119 9.17 -28.42 -12.91
CA ASN A 119 8.33 -27.87 -11.86
C ASN A 119 8.30 -26.35 -11.90
N LEU A 120 7.11 -25.77 -11.96
CA LEU A 120 6.84 -24.33 -11.97
C LEU A 120 6.29 -23.89 -10.63
N TYR A 121 6.88 -22.83 -10.07
CA TYR A 121 6.43 -22.18 -8.84
C TYR A 121 6.19 -20.69 -9.08
N ARG A 122 5.08 -20.15 -8.56
CA ARG A 122 4.86 -18.70 -8.44
C ARG A 122 5.20 -18.27 -7.03
N VAL A 123 6.22 -17.40 -6.89
CA VAL A 123 6.84 -17.08 -5.60
C VAL A 123 6.82 -15.57 -5.40
N SER A 124 6.38 -15.10 -4.22
CA SER A 124 6.40 -13.69 -3.88
C SER A 124 7.83 -13.15 -3.80
N CYS A 125 8.01 -11.91 -4.24
CA CYS A 125 9.28 -11.19 -4.21
C CYS A 125 9.04 -9.69 -4.01
N PRO A 126 10.07 -8.91 -3.58
CA PRO A 126 9.92 -7.45 -3.47
C PRO A 126 9.56 -6.81 -4.81
N ILE A 127 8.87 -5.68 -4.76
CA ILE A 127 8.62 -4.83 -5.94
C ILE A 127 9.95 -4.28 -6.45
N GLY A 128 10.81 -3.77 -5.55
CA GLY A 128 12.11 -3.21 -5.89
C GLY A 128 12.37 -1.87 -5.19
N VAL A 129 12.35 -0.77 -5.94
CA VAL A 129 12.53 0.59 -5.41
C VAL A 129 11.20 1.31 -5.32
N LEU A 130 10.82 1.67 -4.10
CA LEU A 130 9.61 2.43 -3.79
C LEU A 130 9.96 3.91 -3.65
N CYS A 131 9.17 4.81 -4.23
CA CYS A 131 9.22 6.24 -3.95
C CYS A 131 7.96 6.64 -3.18
N VAL A 132 8.11 7.01 -1.89
CA VAL A 132 6.96 7.35 -1.05
C VAL A 132 6.98 8.82 -0.70
N ILE A 133 5.94 9.54 -1.12
CA ILE A 133 5.80 10.99 -0.95
C ILE A 133 4.69 11.23 0.07
N PHE A 134 5.01 11.87 1.21
CA PHE A 134 4.05 12.07 2.31
C PHE A 134 4.12 13.48 2.89
N GLU A 135 3.02 13.93 3.49
CA GLU A 135 2.85 15.26 4.10
C GLU A 135 2.70 15.16 5.61
N ALA A 136 3.27 16.13 6.36
CA ALA A 136 3.06 16.42 7.79
C ALA A 136 2.97 15.20 8.74
N ARG A 137 3.70 14.13 8.46
CA ARG A 137 3.68 12.90 9.28
C ARG A 137 5.10 12.37 9.47
N PRO A 138 5.89 12.91 10.41
CA PRO A 138 7.23 12.40 10.68
C PRO A 138 7.22 10.92 11.12
N ASP A 139 6.14 10.47 11.79
CA ASP A 139 5.90 9.07 12.14
C ASP A 139 5.84 8.14 10.93
N ALA A 140 5.30 8.60 9.81
CA ALA A 140 5.19 7.81 8.59
C ALA A 140 6.57 7.38 8.04
N ALA A 141 7.61 8.21 8.19
CA ALA A 141 8.95 7.88 7.71
C ALA A 141 9.48 6.57 8.31
N VAL A 142 9.30 6.38 9.63
CA VAL A 142 9.74 5.15 10.33
C VAL A 142 8.90 3.95 9.94
N GLN A 143 7.58 4.10 9.88
CA GLN A 143 6.66 3.02 9.50
C GLN A 143 6.93 2.52 8.08
N ILE A 144 7.05 3.44 7.12
CA ILE A 144 7.32 3.13 5.72
C ILE A 144 8.68 2.46 5.55
N ALA A 145 9.73 3.00 6.18
CA ALA A 145 11.06 2.41 6.13
C ALA A 145 11.08 0.99 6.72
N SER A 146 10.37 0.77 7.84
CA SER A 146 10.29 -0.56 8.47
C SER A 146 9.58 -1.57 7.58
N LEU A 147 8.48 -1.19 6.95
CA LEU A 147 7.75 -2.06 6.00
C LEU A 147 8.59 -2.34 4.74
N ALA A 148 9.30 -1.34 4.21
CA ALA A 148 10.19 -1.51 3.06
C ALA A 148 11.33 -2.50 3.38
N ILE A 149 12.01 -2.34 4.52
CA ILE A 149 13.06 -3.26 4.96
C ILE A 149 12.49 -4.67 5.14
N LYS A 150 11.35 -4.82 5.83
CA LYS A 150 10.72 -6.12 6.07
C LYS A 150 10.33 -6.84 4.79
N SER A 151 9.85 -6.10 3.79
CA SER A 151 9.46 -6.63 2.47
C SER A 151 10.60 -6.70 1.45
N ALA A 152 11.85 -6.46 1.90
CA ALA A 152 13.07 -6.49 1.08
C ALA A 152 13.07 -5.46 -0.08
N ASN A 153 12.34 -4.35 0.06
CA ASN A 153 12.37 -3.24 -0.86
C ASN A 153 13.38 -2.18 -0.43
N SER A 154 13.91 -1.43 -1.39
CA SER A 154 14.52 -0.13 -1.13
C SER A 154 13.46 0.97 -1.20
N VAL A 155 13.65 2.06 -0.44
CA VAL A 155 12.70 3.17 -0.41
C VAL A 155 13.39 4.52 -0.46
N ILE A 156 12.88 5.39 -1.33
CA ILE A 156 13.21 6.81 -1.38
C ILE A 156 12.04 7.56 -0.77
N LEU A 157 12.29 8.23 0.34
CA LEU A 157 11.31 8.94 1.12
C LEU A 157 11.35 10.43 0.79
N LYS A 158 10.18 11.05 0.62
CA LYS A 158 10.03 12.49 0.51
C LYS A 158 8.95 12.97 1.47
N GLY A 159 9.38 13.55 2.57
CA GLY A 159 8.47 14.19 3.53
C GLY A 159 8.10 15.62 3.15
N GLY A 160 7.04 16.15 3.75
CA GLY A 160 6.66 17.55 3.61
C GLY A 160 7.69 18.52 4.20
N SER A 161 7.72 19.76 3.69
CA SER A 161 8.63 20.80 4.16
C SER A 161 8.37 21.25 5.61
N GLU A 162 7.17 20.99 6.11
CA GLU A 162 6.75 21.25 7.49
C GLU A 162 7.48 20.35 8.51
N ALA A 163 7.93 19.15 8.11
CA ALA A 163 8.59 18.15 8.97
C ALA A 163 10.06 17.90 8.57
N ILE A 164 10.74 18.88 7.98
CA ILE A 164 12.05 18.67 7.34
C ILE A 164 13.12 18.24 8.34
N GLU A 165 13.21 18.87 9.51
CA GLU A 165 14.21 18.53 10.52
C GLU A 165 13.89 17.19 11.19
N SER A 166 12.62 16.94 11.50
CA SER A 166 12.16 15.66 12.03
C SER A 166 12.51 14.51 11.10
N ASN A 167 12.17 14.63 9.81
CA ASN A 167 12.46 13.59 8.82
C ASN A 167 13.97 13.37 8.66
N ARG A 168 14.77 14.44 8.66
CA ARG A 168 16.23 14.34 8.55
C ARG A 168 16.83 13.52 9.69
N VAL A 169 16.47 13.85 10.94
CA VAL A 169 17.02 13.16 12.11
C VAL A 169 16.52 11.71 12.21
N LEU A 170 15.26 11.46 11.89
CA LEU A 170 14.67 10.11 11.86
C LEU A 170 15.39 9.22 10.83
N ILE A 171 15.59 9.71 9.61
CA ILE A 171 16.26 8.92 8.57
C ILE A 171 17.75 8.75 8.86
N GLN A 172 18.41 9.73 9.44
CA GLN A 172 19.79 9.56 9.92
C GLN A 172 19.90 8.45 10.97
N ALA A 173 18.97 8.38 11.94
CA ALA A 173 18.94 7.32 12.93
C ALA A 173 18.66 5.94 12.28
N ILE A 174 17.73 5.86 11.32
CA ILE A 174 17.45 4.61 10.58
C ILE A 174 18.71 4.15 9.84
N ARG A 175 19.36 5.03 9.08
CA ARG A 175 20.57 4.71 8.30
C ARG A 175 21.72 4.28 9.22
N ALA A 176 21.93 4.95 10.37
CA ALA A 176 22.93 4.54 11.36
C ALA A 176 22.65 3.13 11.91
N GLY A 177 21.37 2.80 12.16
CA GLY A 177 20.98 1.44 12.55
C GLY A 177 21.28 0.40 11.47
N LEU A 178 21.04 0.70 10.19
CA LEU A 178 21.38 -0.18 9.07
C LEU A 178 22.90 -0.37 8.94
N GLU A 179 23.67 0.70 9.12
CA GLU A 179 25.13 0.65 9.08
C GLU A 179 25.72 -0.22 10.20
N GLN A 180 25.14 -0.17 11.40
CA GLN A 180 25.51 -1.04 12.52
C GLN A 180 25.16 -2.51 12.25
N ALA A 181 23.98 -2.78 11.70
CA ALA A 181 23.51 -4.14 11.43
C ALA A 181 24.30 -4.83 10.31
N LYS A 182 24.74 -4.11 9.28
CA LYS A 182 25.47 -4.61 8.09
C LYS A 182 24.78 -5.74 7.35
N THR A 183 23.48 -5.92 7.56
CA THR A 183 22.68 -6.99 6.95
C THR A 183 21.78 -6.51 5.82
N VAL A 184 21.48 -5.21 5.81
CA VAL A 184 20.72 -4.51 4.76
C VAL A 184 21.53 -3.28 4.36
N PRO A 185 21.71 -2.98 3.06
CA PRO A 185 22.45 -1.81 2.62
C PRO A 185 21.88 -0.51 3.17
N VAL A 186 22.72 0.43 3.57
CA VAL A 186 22.32 1.75 4.08
C VAL A 186 21.51 2.52 3.03
N ASP A 187 21.86 2.36 1.75
CA ASP A 187 21.18 3.01 0.63
C ASP A 187 19.81 2.38 0.28
N ALA A 188 19.40 1.34 1.00
CA ALA A 188 18.02 0.85 0.94
C ALA A 188 16.99 1.86 1.49
N VAL A 189 17.45 2.83 2.33
CA VAL A 189 16.59 3.91 2.83
C VAL A 189 17.23 5.26 2.52
N GLN A 190 16.59 6.03 1.64
CA GLN A 190 17.02 7.35 1.20
C GLN A 190 15.97 8.41 1.54
N LEU A 191 16.42 9.66 1.72
CA LEU A 191 15.54 10.82 1.92
C LEU A 191 15.87 11.89 0.88
N VAL A 192 14.86 12.47 0.27
CA VAL A 192 14.95 13.66 -0.59
C VAL A 192 14.11 14.79 0.00
N ALA A 193 14.48 16.05 -0.29
CA ALA A 193 13.94 17.18 0.46
C ALA A 193 13.04 18.10 -0.36
N THR A 194 13.40 18.43 -1.59
CA THR A 194 12.78 19.52 -2.34
C THR A 194 11.64 19.05 -3.25
N ARG A 195 10.82 20.00 -3.73
CA ARG A 195 9.81 19.70 -4.74
C ARG A 195 10.43 19.43 -6.10
N GLN A 196 11.58 20.03 -6.37
CA GLN A 196 12.33 19.79 -7.61
C GLN A 196 12.84 18.35 -7.66
N ASP A 197 13.34 17.82 -6.53
CA ASP A 197 13.77 16.43 -6.42
C ASP A 197 12.64 15.46 -6.80
N ILE A 198 11.39 15.76 -6.44
CA ILE A 198 10.23 14.94 -6.85
C ILE A 198 10.06 14.95 -8.36
N ALA A 199 10.09 16.14 -8.98
CA ALA A 199 9.88 16.24 -10.43
C ALA A 199 10.94 15.44 -11.21
N GLU A 200 12.18 15.42 -10.74
CA GLU A 200 13.25 14.59 -11.28
C GLU A 200 13.02 13.10 -11.02
N LEU A 201 12.71 12.70 -9.77
CA LEU A 201 12.44 11.29 -9.42
C LEU A 201 11.31 10.68 -10.24
N LEU A 202 10.24 11.45 -10.51
CA LEU A 202 9.08 10.98 -11.27
C LEU A 202 9.41 10.68 -12.77
N GLN A 203 10.59 11.04 -13.24
CA GLN A 203 11.07 10.73 -14.60
C GLN A 203 12.04 9.54 -14.64
N LEU A 204 12.43 9.00 -13.47
CA LEU A 204 13.44 7.94 -13.33
C LEU A 204 12.82 6.54 -13.28
N ASP A 205 12.00 6.19 -14.27
CA ASP A 205 11.29 4.91 -14.37
C ASP A 205 12.24 3.71 -14.56
N GLU A 206 13.49 3.93 -14.98
CA GLU A 206 14.53 2.90 -14.99
C GLU A 206 15.03 2.49 -13.58
N TYR A 207 14.89 3.37 -12.57
CA TYR A 207 15.38 3.14 -11.21
C TYR A 207 14.28 2.95 -10.19
N ILE A 208 13.06 3.40 -10.44
CA ILE A 208 11.94 3.40 -9.49
C ILE A 208 10.81 2.55 -10.05
N ASP A 209 10.34 1.58 -9.26
CA ASP A 209 9.32 0.63 -9.68
C ASP A 209 7.90 1.05 -9.30
N LEU A 210 7.74 1.83 -8.22
CA LEU A 210 6.43 2.22 -7.71
C LEU A 210 6.50 3.56 -6.97
N VAL A 211 5.55 4.46 -7.26
CA VAL A 211 5.34 5.70 -6.50
C VAL A 211 4.09 5.57 -5.63
N ILE A 212 4.21 5.92 -4.35
CA ILE A 212 3.12 5.88 -3.36
C ILE A 212 2.93 7.28 -2.76
N PRO A 213 2.00 8.09 -3.29
CA PRO A 213 1.66 9.37 -2.70
C PRO A 213 0.76 9.22 -1.46
N ARG A 214 1.08 9.95 -0.38
CA ARG A 214 0.30 10.08 0.85
C ARG A 214 0.09 11.54 1.19
N GLY A 215 -0.90 12.16 0.63
CA GLY A 215 -1.16 13.59 0.84
C GLY A 215 -2.48 14.01 0.23
N SER A 216 -2.60 15.29 -0.07
CA SER A 216 -3.81 15.87 -0.64
C SER A 216 -4.15 15.27 -2.02
N ASN A 217 -5.44 15.30 -2.35
CA ASN A 217 -5.96 14.93 -3.66
C ASN A 217 -5.19 15.60 -4.82
N ALA A 218 -4.92 16.90 -4.68
CA ALA A 218 -4.16 17.66 -5.68
C ALA A 218 -2.76 17.08 -5.91
N LEU A 219 -2.05 16.65 -4.84
CA LEU A 219 -0.75 16.01 -4.94
C LEU A 219 -0.85 14.68 -5.67
N VAL A 220 -1.82 13.84 -5.33
CA VAL A 220 -2.00 12.52 -5.96
C VAL A 220 -2.32 12.66 -7.45
N LYS A 221 -3.25 13.57 -7.81
CA LYS A 221 -3.59 13.87 -9.22
C LYS A 221 -2.39 14.40 -9.98
N HIS A 222 -1.63 15.32 -9.38
CA HIS A 222 -0.42 15.87 -9.98
C HIS A 222 0.62 14.76 -10.28
N ILE A 223 0.89 13.89 -9.31
CA ILE A 223 1.85 12.79 -9.48
C ILE A 223 1.38 11.85 -10.59
N LYS A 224 0.12 11.41 -10.57
CA LYS A 224 -0.44 10.52 -11.61
C LYS A 224 -0.35 11.11 -13.02
N ALA A 225 -0.46 12.42 -13.16
CA ALA A 225 -0.39 13.12 -14.46
C ALA A 225 1.05 13.34 -14.96
N ASN A 226 2.07 13.23 -14.09
CA ASN A 226 3.43 13.65 -14.41
C ASN A 226 4.48 12.53 -14.30
N THR A 227 4.07 11.25 -14.28
CA THR A 227 5.01 10.13 -14.24
C THR A 227 4.56 8.98 -15.13
N LYS A 228 5.54 8.21 -15.61
CA LYS A 228 5.33 6.91 -16.25
C LYS A 228 5.45 5.75 -15.27
N ILE A 229 6.01 6.00 -14.09
CA ILE A 229 6.14 5.00 -13.03
C ILE A 229 4.73 4.65 -12.52
N PRO A 230 4.41 3.37 -12.29
CA PRO A 230 3.15 2.98 -11.66
C PRO A 230 2.91 3.75 -10.36
N VAL A 231 1.69 4.28 -10.15
CA VAL A 231 1.32 5.03 -8.95
C VAL A 231 0.25 4.27 -8.18
N MET A 232 0.53 3.95 -6.92
CA MET A 232 -0.39 3.28 -6.01
C MET A 232 -0.91 4.25 -4.96
N GLY A 233 -2.22 4.46 -4.91
CA GLY A 233 -2.85 5.36 -3.95
C GLY A 233 -4.27 5.76 -4.38
N HIS A 234 -4.92 6.56 -3.54
CA HIS A 234 -6.21 7.15 -3.83
C HIS A 234 -6.11 8.68 -3.81
N ALA A 235 -6.98 9.33 -4.57
CA ALA A 235 -7.06 10.79 -4.58
C ALA A 235 -8.10 11.28 -3.58
N ASP A 236 -9.31 10.72 -3.61
CA ASP A 236 -10.44 11.09 -2.76
C ASP A 236 -10.90 9.89 -1.93
N GLY A 237 -11.42 10.13 -0.72
CA GLY A 237 -12.03 9.14 0.15
C GLY A 237 -13.54 9.41 0.30
N ILE A 238 -14.33 9.17 -0.75
CA ILE A 238 -15.79 9.35 -0.72
C ILE A 238 -16.41 8.01 -0.36
N CYS A 239 -16.61 7.77 0.93
CA CYS A 239 -17.19 6.55 1.46
C CYS A 239 -18.68 6.72 1.71
N ALA A 240 -19.48 5.69 1.44
CA ALA A 240 -20.92 5.70 1.65
C ALA A 240 -21.36 4.64 2.68
N VAL A 241 -22.45 4.99 3.40
CA VAL A 241 -23.22 4.05 4.22
C VAL A 241 -24.63 4.00 3.65
N TYR A 242 -25.05 2.84 3.15
CA TYR A 242 -26.42 2.60 2.70
C TYR A 242 -27.24 1.94 3.81
N ILE A 243 -28.33 2.58 4.19
CA ILE A 243 -29.33 2.08 5.15
C ILE A 243 -30.45 1.45 4.34
N ASP A 244 -30.53 0.13 4.37
CA ASP A 244 -31.53 -0.66 3.68
C ASP A 244 -32.89 -0.66 4.40
N HIS A 245 -33.96 -1.03 3.70
CA HIS A 245 -35.30 -1.10 4.27
C HIS A 245 -35.47 -2.13 5.39
N GLU A 246 -34.59 -3.15 5.43
CA GLU A 246 -34.54 -4.17 6.47
C GLU A 246 -33.39 -3.91 7.48
N ALA A 247 -32.95 -2.65 7.61
CA ALA A 247 -31.93 -2.28 8.58
C ALA A 247 -32.50 -2.26 10.02
N ASP A 248 -31.73 -2.79 10.97
CA ASP A 248 -31.98 -2.51 12.39
C ASP A 248 -31.73 -1.02 12.66
N PRO A 249 -32.71 -0.27 13.20
CA PRO A 249 -32.58 1.18 13.39
C PRO A 249 -31.42 1.59 14.30
N VAL A 250 -31.14 0.81 15.34
CA VAL A 250 -30.10 1.12 16.31
C VAL A 250 -28.71 0.92 15.67
N LYS A 251 -28.52 -0.20 14.93
CA LYS A 251 -27.30 -0.46 14.18
C LYS A 251 -27.07 0.62 13.13
N ALA A 252 -28.11 1.00 12.39
CA ALA A 252 -28.03 2.00 11.32
C ALA A 252 -27.55 3.36 11.84
N VAL A 253 -28.14 3.84 12.94
CA VAL A 253 -27.72 5.10 13.58
C VAL A 253 -26.29 5.01 14.09
N ASN A 254 -25.96 3.95 14.84
CA ASN A 254 -24.63 3.81 15.44
C ASN A 254 -23.52 3.72 14.38
N ILE A 255 -23.72 2.92 13.33
CA ILE A 255 -22.74 2.72 12.26
C ILE A 255 -22.56 4.01 11.45
N ALA A 256 -23.63 4.67 11.03
CA ALA A 256 -23.53 5.89 10.24
C ALA A 256 -22.88 7.03 11.03
N VAL A 257 -23.28 7.20 12.30
CA VAL A 257 -22.68 8.21 13.19
C VAL A 257 -21.20 7.92 13.42
N ASP A 258 -20.81 6.69 13.83
CA ASP A 258 -19.41 6.33 14.03
C ASP A 258 -18.59 6.52 12.75
N SER A 259 -19.12 6.09 11.62
CA SER A 259 -18.47 6.23 10.32
C SER A 259 -18.13 7.69 9.99
N LYS A 260 -18.92 8.67 10.46
CA LYS A 260 -18.66 10.10 10.23
C LYS A 260 -17.81 10.74 11.32
N ILE A 261 -18.15 10.54 12.59
CA ILE A 261 -17.54 11.34 13.68
C ILE A 261 -16.22 10.77 14.21
N ASN A 262 -15.95 9.49 13.97
CA ASN A 262 -14.71 8.84 14.39
C ASN A 262 -13.56 9.29 13.47
N TYR A 263 -13.00 10.45 13.74
CA TYR A 263 -11.96 11.11 12.94
C TYR A 263 -12.43 11.51 11.53
N PRO A 264 -13.22 12.59 11.40
CA PRO A 264 -13.82 13.04 10.12
C PRO A 264 -12.81 13.34 8.99
N ALA A 265 -11.56 13.70 9.34
CA ALA A 265 -10.51 14.00 8.37
C ALA A 265 -9.78 12.75 7.82
N ALA A 266 -10.30 11.56 8.07
CA ALA A 266 -9.76 10.35 7.49
C ALA A 266 -10.48 10.00 6.19
N CYS A 267 -9.73 9.47 5.22
CA CYS A 267 -10.27 9.10 3.89
C CYS A 267 -11.30 7.96 3.91
N ASN A 268 -11.43 7.23 5.02
CA ASN A 268 -12.44 6.20 5.23
C ASN A 268 -13.61 6.68 6.12
N ALA A 269 -13.70 7.99 6.41
CA ALA A 269 -14.88 8.56 7.04
C ALA A 269 -16.05 8.58 6.05
N CYS A 270 -17.27 8.39 6.55
CA CYS A 270 -18.48 8.46 5.73
C CYS A 270 -18.68 9.89 5.21
N GLU A 271 -18.85 10.04 3.90
CA GLU A 271 -19.13 11.32 3.25
C GLU A 271 -20.57 11.35 2.68
N THR A 272 -21.17 10.18 2.45
CA THR A 272 -22.55 10.08 1.96
C THR A 272 -23.31 8.99 2.73
N VAL A 273 -24.51 9.34 3.22
CA VAL A 273 -25.47 8.36 3.75
C VAL A 273 -26.63 8.23 2.74
N LEU A 274 -26.81 7.03 2.23
CA LEU A 274 -27.94 6.68 1.37
C LEU A 274 -29.02 6.02 2.23
N VAL A 275 -30.24 6.52 2.18
CA VAL A 275 -31.34 6.03 3.02
C VAL A 275 -32.46 5.50 2.14
N HIS A 276 -32.79 4.22 2.31
CA HIS A 276 -33.96 3.65 1.61
C HIS A 276 -35.23 4.40 2.00
N ARG A 277 -36.12 4.66 1.03
CA ARG A 277 -37.36 5.44 1.22
C ARG A 277 -38.19 4.98 2.41
N ALA A 278 -38.28 3.66 2.65
CA ALA A 278 -39.00 3.11 3.80
C ALA A 278 -38.43 3.52 5.16
N CYS A 279 -37.18 3.99 5.21
CA CYS A 279 -36.48 4.40 6.44
C CYS A 279 -36.57 5.90 6.73
N LEU A 280 -37.23 6.69 5.86
CA LEU A 280 -37.34 8.15 6.01
C LEU A 280 -38.05 8.59 7.29
N THR A 281 -39.08 7.83 7.71
CA THR A 281 -39.89 8.14 8.90
C THR A 281 -39.47 7.35 10.14
N THR A 282 -38.67 6.30 9.98
CA THR A 282 -38.32 5.38 11.09
C THR A 282 -36.86 5.57 11.56
N VAL A 283 -35.88 5.55 10.66
CA VAL A 283 -34.45 5.63 10.99
C VAL A 283 -33.91 7.05 10.85
N LEU A 284 -34.26 7.75 9.76
CA LEU A 284 -33.66 9.05 9.43
C LEU A 284 -33.85 10.14 10.51
N PRO A 285 -35.03 10.28 11.20
CA PRO A 285 -35.18 11.28 12.25
C PRO A 285 -34.23 11.05 13.44
N GLU A 286 -34.01 9.81 13.84
CA GLU A 286 -33.08 9.48 14.91
C GLU A 286 -31.63 9.70 14.50
N LEU A 287 -31.26 9.28 13.29
CA LEU A 287 -29.95 9.55 12.69
C LEU A 287 -29.67 11.06 12.66
N GLY A 288 -30.63 11.87 12.21
CA GLY A 288 -30.50 13.32 12.15
C GLY A 288 -30.28 13.94 13.54
N ARG A 289 -31.04 13.51 14.57
CA ARG A 289 -30.81 13.95 15.95
C ARG A 289 -29.42 13.55 16.47
N ALA A 290 -29.00 12.31 16.22
CA ALA A 290 -27.71 11.81 16.65
C ALA A 290 -26.55 12.57 15.98
N MET A 291 -26.61 12.81 14.67
CA MET A 291 -25.62 13.60 13.92
C MET A 291 -25.58 15.06 14.42
N ALA A 292 -26.75 15.69 14.59
CA ALA A 292 -26.86 17.04 15.11
C ALA A 292 -26.23 17.20 16.51
N SER A 293 -26.46 16.24 17.40
CA SER A 293 -25.86 16.24 18.76
C SER A 293 -24.34 16.19 18.77
N LYS A 294 -23.74 15.79 17.65
CA LYS A 294 -22.27 15.73 17.43
C LYS A 294 -21.75 16.90 16.60
N GLY A 295 -22.61 17.86 16.26
CA GLY A 295 -22.25 19.05 15.49
C GLY A 295 -22.03 18.75 14.00
N VAL A 296 -22.64 17.70 13.45
CA VAL A 296 -22.55 17.37 12.03
C VAL A 296 -23.56 18.19 11.25
N THR A 297 -23.11 18.89 10.20
CA THR A 297 -23.97 19.54 9.21
C THR A 297 -24.35 18.51 8.16
N MET A 298 -25.64 18.43 7.83
CA MET A 298 -26.21 17.47 6.89
C MET A 298 -26.66 18.19 5.62
N HIS A 299 -26.11 17.77 4.47
CA HIS A 299 -26.52 18.22 3.13
C HIS A 299 -27.53 17.19 2.59
N ALA A 300 -28.83 17.52 2.65
CA ALA A 300 -29.89 16.57 2.40
C ALA A 300 -30.64 16.85 1.09
N ASP A 301 -31.04 15.79 0.38
CA ASP A 301 -31.95 15.93 -0.75
C ASP A 301 -33.37 16.32 -0.29
N ASP A 302 -34.21 16.72 -1.26
CA ASP A 302 -35.58 17.22 -0.98
C ASP A 302 -36.45 16.17 -0.25
N SER A 303 -36.20 14.87 -0.44
CA SER A 303 -36.95 13.81 0.23
C SER A 303 -36.56 13.64 1.69
N CYS A 304 -35.29 13.89 2.02
CA CYS A 304 -34.75 13.75 3.36
C CYS A 304 -34.95 15.00 4.23
N LEU A 305 -34.97 16.22 3.64
CA LEU A 305 -35.10 17.49 4.33
C LEU A 305 -36.22 17.55 5.37
N PRO A 306 -37.49 17.08 5.07
CA PRO A 306 -38.59 17.16 6.02
C PRO A 306 -38.41 16.31 7.30
N HIS A 307 -37.48 15.35 7.28
CA HIS A 307 -37.27 14.37 8.34
C HIS A 307 -36.06 14.68 9.23
N LEU A 308 -35.30 15.76 8.92
CA LEU A 308 -34.07 16.14 9.59
C LEU A 308 -34.19 17.44 10.40
N PRO A 309 -33.39 17.64 11.46
CA PRO A 309 -33.39 18.87 12.23
C PRO A 309 -32.97 20.08 11.37
N THR A 310 -33.80 21.11 11.31
CA THR A 310 -33.57 22.32 10.50
C THR A 310 -32.36 23.14 10.93
N THR A 311 -31.89 23.00 12.18
CA THR A 311 -30.79 23.77 12.75
C THR A 311 -29.42 23.41 12.18
N CYS A 312 -29.27 22.21 11.61
CA CYS A 312 -27.98 21.68 11.11
C CYS A 312 -28.15 20.98 9.76
N THR A 313 -29.23 21.23 9.02
CA THR A 313 -29.50 20.65 7.71
C THR A 313 -29.64 21.73 6.67
N VAL A 314 -28.99 21.53 5.53
CA VAL A 314 -29.05 22.41 4.36
C VAL A 314 -29.41 21.59 3.12
N PRO A 315 -30.05 22.20 2.09
CA PRO A 315 -30.30 21.51 0.84
C PRO A 315 -29.01 21.06 0.17
N ALA A 316 -28.97 19.80 -0.29
CA ALA A 316 -27.85 19.27 -1.04
C ALA A 316 -27.82 19.80 -2.47
N THR A 317 -26.64 19.93 -3.01
CA THR A 317 -26.37 20.26 -4.43
C THR A 317 -25.80 19.04 -5.16
N ALA A 318 -25.68 19.12 -6.48
CA ALA A 318 -25.08 18.04 -7.26
C ALA A 318 -23.60 17.77 -6.89
N GLU A 319 -22.89 18.78 -6.37
CA GLU A 319 -21.50 18.68 -5.97
C GLU A 319 -21.31 17.87 -4.69
N ASP A 320 -22.31 17.86 -3.80
CA ASP A 320 -22.26 17.15 -2.52
C ASP A 320 -22.14 15.64 -2.68
N TRP A 321 -22.61 15.08 -3.81
CA TRP A 321 -22.52 13.65 -4.11
C TRP A 321 -21.10 13.18 -4.47
N THR A 322 -20.19 14.10 -4.78
CA THR A 322 -18.80 13.79 -5.18
C THR A 322 -17.76 14.50 -4.31
N ARG A 323 -18.24 15.06 -3.18
CA ARG A 323 -17.37 15.86 -2.28
C ARG A 323 -16.86 15.03 -1.13
N GLU A 324 -15.54 15.11 -0.90
CA GLU A 324 -14.88 14.67 0.33
C GLU A 324 -14.81 15.87 1.28
N TYR A 325 -15.65 15.88 2.32
CA TYR A 325 -15.75 17.03 3.25
C TYR A 325 -14.57 17.12 4.20
N LEU A 326 -14.06 15.99 4.69
CA LEU A 326 -12.95 15.91 5.67
C LEU A 326 -13.23 16.63 6.99
N CYS A 327 -14.48 16.95 7.28
CA CYS A 327 -14.96 17.66 8.48
C CYS A 327 -16.31 17.07 8.94
N LEU A 328 -16.94 17.69 9.93
CA LEU A 328 -18.26 17.29 10.44
C LEU A 328 -19.38 17.75 9.50
N GLU A 329 -19.29 17.34 8.24
CA GLU A 329 -20.32 17.51 7.21
C GLU A 329 -20.56 16.18 6.52
N VAL A 330 -21.81 15.88 6.09
CA VAL A 330 -22.18 14.65 5.41
C VAL A 330 -23.35 14.89 4.45
N ALA A 331 -23.30 14.28 3.26
CA ALA A 331 -24.43 14.26 2.33
C ALA A 331 -25.43 13.17 2.72
N ILE A 332 -26.74 13.44 2.61
CA ILE A 332 -27.81 12.46 2.88
C ILE A 332 -28.78 12.43 1.70
N LYS A 333 -28.97 11.24 1.13
CA LYS A 333 -29.79 11.04 -0.05
C LYS A 333 -30.78 9.91 0.14
N CYS A 334 -32.03 10.15 -0.25
CA CYS A 334 -33.05 9.10 -0.39
C CYS A 334 -32.81 8.28 -1.65
N VAL A 335 -32.99 6.97 -1.54
CA VAL A 335 -33.00 6.03 -2.67
C VAL A 335 -34.24 5.15 -2.60
N GLU A 336 -34.80 4.82 -3.76
CA GLU A 336 -36.00 3.97 -3.84
C GLU A 336 -35.69 2.49 -3.65
N THR A 337 -34.51 2.07 -4.07
CA THR A 337 -34.07 0.67 -4.07
C THR A 337 -32.60 0.53 -3.77
N MET A 338 -32.18 -0.67 -3.34
CA MET A 338 -30.75 -1.02 -3.22
C MET A 338 -30.01 -0.87 -4.56
N GLU A 339 -30.68 -1.13 -5.68
CA GLU A 339 -30.11 -0.94 -7.02
C GLU A 339 -29.69 0.51 -7.26
N GLU A 340 -30.54 1.47 -6.89
CA GLU A 340 -30.22 2.89 -7.00
C GLU A 340 -29.04 3.26 -6.08
N ALA A 341 -28.99 2.69 -4.86
CA ALA A 341 -27.86 2.88 -3.96
C ALA A 341 -26.56 2.38 -4.56
N ILE A 342 -26.54 1.18 -5.14
CA ILE A 342 -25.39 0.58 -5.81
C ILE A 342 -24.93 1.46 -6.98
N GLN A 343 -25.87 1.91 -7.82
CA GLN A 343 -25.56 2.79 -8.96
C GLN A 343 -24.98 4.12 -8.50
N HIS A 344 -25.54 4.71 -7.42
CA HIS A 344 -25.04 5.95 -6.85
C HIS A 344 -23.61 5.79 -6.36
N ILE A 345 -23.33 4.76 -5.56
CA ILE A 345 -21.99 4.51 -4.99
C ILE A 345 -20.98 4.26 -6.11
N ASN A 346 -21.28 3.38 -7.06
CA ASN A 346 -20.35 3.06 -8.15
C ASN A 346 -20.08 4.25 -9.09
N ARG A 347 -21.02 5.21 -9.17
CA ARG A 347 -20.89 6.41 -10.01
C ARG A 347 -20.19 7.57 -9.31
N HIS A 348 -20.50 7.80 -8.03
CA HIS A 348 -20.09 9.00 -7.29
C HIS A 348 -19.03 8.72 -6.21
N GLY A 349 -18.93 7.48 -5.74
CA GLY A 349 -17.95 7.05 -4.76
C GLY A 349 -16.52 7.03 -5.32
N SER A 350 -15.57 6.96 -4.42
CA SER A 350 -14.12 6.91 -4.75
C SER A 350 -13.58 5.49 -4.92
N GLY A 351 -14.41 4.45 -4.69
CA GLY A 351 -13.96 3.07 -4.64
C GLY A 351 -13.11 2.74 -3.40
N HIS A 352 -13.25 3.54 -2.34
CA HIS A 352 -12.48 3.36 -1.11
C HIS A 352 -13.14 2.32 -0.19
N THR A 353 -14.21 2.69 0.51
CA THR A 353 -14.88 1.79 1.47
C THR A 353 -16.35 2.17 1.59
N ASP A 354 -17.24 1.22 1.37
CA ASP A 354 -18.67 1.42 1.46
C ASP A 354 -19.32 0.34 2.32
N CYS A 355 -20.46 0.68 2.93
CA CYS A 355 -21.16 -0.19 3.85
C CYS A 355 -22.65 -0.27 3.53
N ILE A 356 -23.22 -1.47 3.64
CA ILE A 356 -24.67 -1.67 3.77
C ILE A 356 -25.03 -1.98 5.23
N VAL A 357 -26.11 -1.38 5.71
CA VAL A 357 -26.74 -1.76 6.98
C VAL A 357 -28.08 -2.44 6.66
N THR A 358 -28.17 -3.72 6.94
CA THR A 358 -29.34 -4.57 6.71
C THR A 358 -29.32 -5.82 7.57
N GLU A 359 -30.50 -6.36 7.91
CA GLU A 359 -30.60 -7.69 8.54
C GLU A 359 -30.85 -8.80 7.49
N ASN A 360 -31.05 -8.43 6.24
CA ASN A 360 -31.21 -9.36 5.14
C ASN A 360 -29.86 -9.79 4.56
N THR A 361 -29.48 -11.03 4.81
CA THR A 361 -28.19 -11.59 4.35
C THR A 361 -28.07 -11.65 2.82
N GLN A 362 -29.19 -11.89 2.10
CA GLN A 362 -29.18 -11.93 0.63
C GLN A 362 -28.94 -10.54 0.05
N SER A 363 -29.56 -9.50 0.63
CA SER A 363 -29.31 -8.10 0.26
C SER A 363 -27.86 -7.72 0.54
N ALA A 364 -27.31 -8.14 1.69
CA ALA A 364 -25.92 -7.90 2.03
C ALA A 364 -24.96 -8.52 1.01
N GLU A 365 -25.13 -9.80 0.69
CA GLU A 365 -24.28 -10.49 -0.29
C GLU A 365 -24.38 -9.86 -1.68
N THR A 366 -25.59 -9.50 -2.12
CA THR A 366 -25.79 -8.84 -3.41
C THR A 366 -25.07 -7.48 -3.47
N PHE A 367 -25.20 -6.69 -2.40
CA PHE A 367 -24.52 -5.40 -2.28
C PHE A 367 -22.99 -5.59 -2.30
N MET A 368 -22.45 -6.50 -1.48
CA MET A 368 -21.03 -6.77 -1.37
C MET A 368 -20.42 -7.26 -2.69
N GLN A 369 -21.15 -8.01 -3.50
CA GLN A 369 -20.70 -8.45 -4.83
C GLN A 369 -20.72 -7.35 -5.88
N ARG A 370 -21.65 -6.40 -5.77
CA ARG A 370 -21.93 -5.42 -6.84
C ARG A 370 -21.27 -4.05 -6.61
N ILE A 371 -20.87 -3.75 -5.40
CA ILE A 371 -20.09 -2.55 -5.09
C ILE A 371 -18.63 -2.79 -5.46
N ASP A 372 -18.08 -1.89 -6.28
CA ASP A 372 -16.69 -1.97 -6.72
C ASP A 372 -15.77 -1.07 -5.88
N SER A 373 -15.72 -1.30 -4.59
CA SER A 373 -14.84 -0.60 -3.66
C SER A 373 -13.79 -1.53 -3.07
N ALA A 374 -12.69 -0.95 -2.58
CA ALA A 374 -11.58 -1.69 -1.97
C ALA A 374 -12.01 -2.40 -0.68
N GLY A 375 -12.92 -1.79 0.08
CA GLY A 375 -13.59 -2.41 1.22
C GLY A 375 -15.11 -2.33 1.04
N VAL A 376 -15.82 -3.44 1.21
CA VAL A 376 -17.28 -3.46 1.20
C VAL A 376 -17.74 -4.18 2.45
N TYR A 377 -18.54 -3.49 3.27
CA TYR A 377 -18.89 -3.94 4.61
C TYR A 377 -20.39 -4.21 4.76
N HIS A 378 -20.69 -5.17 5.58
CA HIS A 378 -22.02 -5.45 6.07
C HIS A 378 -22.07 -5.17 7.58
N ASN A 379 -22.95 -4.27 8.01
CA ASN A 379 -23.19 -3.92 9.41
C ASN A 379 -21.90 -3.51 10.18
N ALA A 380 -21.02 -2.75 9.55
CA ALA A 380 -19.78 -2.28 10.16
C ALA A 380 -19.41 -0.86 9.72
N SER A 381 -18.82 -0.08 10.62
CA SER A 381 -18.34 1.27 10.32
C SER A 381 -17.27 1.27 9.22
N THR A 382 -17.34 2.20 8.27
CA THR A 382 -16.32 2.39 7.24
C THR A 382 -14.94 2.70 7.83
N ARG A 383 -14.90 3.18 9.07
CA ARG A 383 -13.68 3.48 9.82
C ARG A 383 -12.79 2.27 10.14
N PHE A 384 -13.30 1.05 9.94
CA PHE A 384 -12.46 -0.16 10.07
C PHE A 384 -11.46 -0.31 8.93
N ALA A 385 -11.57 0.40 7.81
CA ALA A 385 -10.63 0.33 6.68
C ALA A 385 -9.27 0.97 7.02
N ASP A 386 -8.49 0.29 7.83
CA ASP A 386 -7.22 0.74 8.39
C ASP A 386 -6.31 -0.47 8.62
N GLY A 387 -5.04 -0.37 8.20
CA GLY A 387 -4.11 -1.50 8.25
C GLY A 387 -3.84 -2.02 9.67
N PHE A 388 -3.86 -1.14 10.68
CA PHE A 388 -3.74 -1.57 12.08
C PHE A 388 -4.98 -2.35 12.53
N ARG A 389 -6.18 -1.84 12.20
CA ARG A 389 -7.46 -2.49 12.55
C ARG A 389 -7.66 -3.81 11.82
N TYR A 390 -7.12 -3.96 10.60
CA TYR A 390 -7.10 -5.22 9.86
C TYR A 390 -6.07 -6.23 10.37
N GLY A 391 -5.20 -5.83 11.31
CA GLY A 391 -4.14 -6.70 11.83
C GLY A 391 -2.90 -6.76 10.95
N PHE A 392 -2.75 -5.84 9.98
CA PHE A 392 -1.56 -5.78 9.13
C PHE A 392 -0.34 -5.15 9.82
N GLY A 393 -0.48 -4.70 11.07
CA GLY A 393 0.54 -4.06 11.88
C GLY A 393 0.80 -2.60 11.50
N ALA A 394 1.08 -2.33 10.25
CA ALA A 394 1.28 -1.00 9.69
C ALA A 394 0.86 -0.95 8.23
N GLU A 395 0.67 0.26 7.69
CA GLU A 395 0.35 0.46 6.28
C GLU A 395 1.20 1.58 5.68
N VAL A 396 1.56 1.45 4.41
CA VAL A 396 2.19 2.53 3.64
C VAL A 396 1.18 3.52 3.08
N GLY A 397 -0.09 3.15 3.05
CA GLY A 397 -1.20 3.94 2.53
C GLY A 397 -2.41 3.10 2.22
N VAL A 398 -3.43 3.72 1.64
CA VAL A 398 -4.61 3.04 1.09
C VAL A 398 -4.63 3.21 -0.41
N SER A 399 -4.98 2.17 -1.15
CA SER A 399 -5.09 2.19 -2.60
C SER A 399 -6.51 1.85 -3.04
N THR A 400 -7.06 2.64 -3.95
CA THR A 400 -8.33 2.32 -4.64
C THR A 400 -8.09 1.78 -6.05
N ASN A 401 -6.82 1.59 -6.45
CA ASN A 401 -6.47 1.02 -7.73
C ASN A 401 -6.97 -0.44 -7.83
N ARG A 402 -7.17 -0.90 -9.07
CA ARG A 402 -7.47 -2.32 -9.34
C ARG A 402 -6.20 -3.15 -9.60
N ILE A 403 -5.11 -2.47 -9.88
CA ILE A 403 -3.77 -2.99 -10.13
C ILE A 403 -2.81 -2.08 -9.35
N HIS A 404 -2.00 -2.54 -8.46
CA HIS A 404 -1.69 -3.90 -7.98
C HIS A 404 -2.44 -4.19 -6.67
N ALA A 405 -2.04 -3.56 -5.50
CA ALA A 405 -2.71 -3.70 -4.23
C ALA A 405 -3.94 -2.79 -4.12
N ARG A 406 -4.94 -3.20 -3.34
CA ARG A 406 -6.20 -2.51 -3.12
C ARG A 406 -6.54 -2.51 -1.63
N GLY A 407 -7.16 -1.42 -1.13
CA GLY A 407 -7.44 -1.22 0.29
C GLY A 407 -6.21 -0.75 1.08
N PRO A 408 -6.18 -0.94 2.41
CA PRO A 408 -5.01 -0.68 3.24
C PRO A 408 -3.81 -1.52 2.77
N VAL A 409 -2.70 -0.87 2.46
CA VAL A 409 -1.51 -1.50 1.86
C VAL A 409 -0.49 -1.80 2.94
N GLY A 410 -0.47 -3.03 3.41
CA GLY A 410 0.53 -3.60 4.32
C GLY A 410 1.69 -4.26 3.57
N LEU A 411 2.35 -5.22 4.22
CA LEU A 411 3.51 -5.94 3.66
C LEU A 411 3.22 -6.67 2.35
N GLU A 412 2.06 -7.32 2.25
CA GLU A 412 1.67 -8.07 1.05
C GLU A 412 1.59 -7.15 -0.17
N GLY A 413 1.02 -5.94 0.00
CA GLY A 413 0.92 -4.96 -1.07
C GLY A 413 2.25 -4.34 -1.51
N LEU A 414 3.34 -4.59 -0.79
CA LEU A 414 4.72 -4.21 -1.14
C LEU A 414 5.50 -5.34 -1.80
N THR A 415 4.84 -6.43 -2.15
CA THR A 415 5.43 -7.55 -2.87
C THR A 415 4.72 -7.77 -4.20
N THR A 416 5.41 -8.39 -5.13
CA THR A 416 4.87 -8.95 -6.35
C THR A 416 5.26 -10.42 -6.42
N TYR A 417 5.13 -11.07 -7.55
CA TYR A 417 5.56 -12.46 -7.73
C TYR A 417 6.41 -12.63 -8.97
N LYS A 418 7.22 -13.67 -8.96
CA LYS A 418 7.94 -14.18 -10.13
C LYS A 418 7.76 -15.66 -10.26
N TYR A 419 7.94 -16.16 -11.46
CA TYR A 419 7.94 -17.61 -11.72
C TYR A 419 9.35 -18.15 -11.58
N ARG A 420 9.47 -19.28 -10.85
CA ARG A 420 10.68 -20.08 -10.77
C ARG A 420 10.38 -21.43 -11.41
N MET A 421 11.18 -21.82 -12.39
CA MET A 421 11.06 -23.10 -13.05
C MET A 421 12.30 -23.94 -12.77
N TYR A 422 12.08 -25.15 -12.37
CA TYR A 422 13.14 -26.14 -12.13
C TYR A 422 12.95 -27.27 -13.11
N GLY A 423 13.96 -27.50 -13.94
CA GLY A 423 13.97 -28.52 -14.98
C GLY A 423 15.26 -29.31 -14.99
N SER A 424 15.35 -30.31 -15.86
CA SER A 424 16.49 -31.20 -16.10
C SER A 424 16.88 -31.28 -17.59
N GLY A 425 16.58 -30.23 -18.37
CA GLY A 425 16.93 -30.14 -19.78
C GLY A 425 15.75 -30.19 -20.75
N GLN A 426 14.51 -30.19 -20.28
CA GLN A 426 13.30 -30.20 -21.12
C GLN A 426 13.28 -28.99 -22.06
N CYS A 427 12.94 -29.23 -23.33
CA CYS A 427 12.84 -28.20 -24.37
C CYS A 427 11.41 -28.08 -24.91
N CYS A 428 10.98 -26.85 -25.23
CA CYS A 428 9.61 -26.58 -25.69
C CYS A 428 9.24 -27.34 -26.97
N HIS A 429 10.20 -27.63 -27.86
CA HIS A 429 9.93 -28.38 -29.10
C HIS A 429 9.51 -29.83 -28.89
N GLU A 430 9.76 -30.37 -27.69
CA GLU A 430 9.31 -31.73 -27.32
C GLU A 430 7.80 -31.79 -27.08
N PHE A 431 7.15 -30.62 -26.87
CA PHE A 431 5.74 -30.51 -26.52
C PHE A 431 4.95 -29.92 -27.68
N GLY A 432 3.75 -30.41 -27.88
CA GLY A 432 2.85 -29.94 -28.92
C GLY A 432 2.93 -30.73 -30.23
N GLY A 433 2.05 -30.38 -31.18
CA GLY A 433 1.86 -31.14 -32.41
C GLY A 433 1.21 -32.54 -32.21
N ALA A 434 1.06 -33.29 -33.29
CA ALA A 434 0.35 -34.58 -33.27
C ALA A 434 1.13 -35.69 -32.54
N THR A 435 2.45 -35.56 -32.42
CA THR A 435 3.36 -36.58 -31.82
C THR A 435 4.14 -36.07 -30.62
N GLY A 436 3.93 -34.81 -30.20
CA GLY A 436 4.66 -34.22 -29.10
C GLY A 436 4.17 -34.71 -27.73
N LYS A 437 5.02 -34.58 -26.72
CA LYS A 437 4.67 -34.82 -25.32
C LYS A 437 3.50 -33.94 -24.91
N LYS A 438 2.69 -34.42 -23.99
CA LYS A 438 1.62 -33.65 -23.36
C LYS A 438 2.09 -33.15 -21.99
N TYR A 439 1.74 -31.91 -21.64
CA TYR A 439 1.95 -31.44 -20.29
C TYR A 439 1.11 -32.20 -19.27
N THR A 440 1.67 -32.47 -18.10
CA THR A 440 0.96 -33.15 -17.00
C THR A 440 0.04 -32.20 -16.24
N HIS A 441 0.45 -30.94 -16.07
CA HIS A 441 -0.24 -29.90 -15.29
C HIS A 441 -0.69 -30.37 -13.89
N LYS A 442 0.13 -31.20 -13.25
CA LYS A 442 -0.16 -31.79 -11.95
C LYS A 442 0.16 -30.76 -10.85
N ASP A 443 -0.76 -30.56 -9.92
CA ASP A 443 -0.51 -29.68 -8.77
C ASP A 443 0.48 -30.33 -7.80
N LEU A 444 1.39 -29.53 -7.27
CA LEU A 444 2.41 -29.89 -6.30
C LEU A 444 2.14 -29.22 -4.95
N ASN A 445 2.86 -29.66 -3.92
CA ASN A 445 2.86 -28.96 -2.63
C ASN A 445 3.36 -27.51 -2.78
N MET A 446 2.76 -26.60 -2.03
CA MET A 446 3.08 -25.16 -2.05
C MET A 446 4.39 -24.85 -1.30
N GLU A 447 5.42 -25.64 -1.53
CA GLU A 447 6.75 -25.52 -0.94
C GLU A 447 7.81 -25.52 -2.04
N LEU A 448 8.81 -24.65 -1.90
CA LEU A 448 9.96 -24.71 -2.81
C LEU A 448 10.79 -25.95 -2.52
N PRO A 449 11.39 -26.56 -3.55
CA PRO A 449 12.29 -27.69 -3.36
C PRO A 449 13.48 -27.25 -2.49
N ASP A 450 13.81 -28.06 -1.47
CA ASP A 450 15.03 -27.87 -0.68
C ASP A 450 16.23 -28.26 -1.54
N ARG A 451 17.01 -27.26 -1.97
CA ARG A 451 18.24 -27.45 -2.74
C ARG A 451 19.48 -27.06 -1.93
N THR A 452 19.41 -27.08 -0.61
CA THR A 452 20.56 -26.83 0.26
C THR A 452 21.55 -27.98 0.27
N HIS A 453 21.16 -29.18 -0.19
CA HIS A 453 22.03 -30.28 -0.47
C HIS A 453 22.20 -30.47 -1.99
N ASN A 454 23.45 -30.61 -2.45
CA ASN A 454 23.84 -30.95 -3.82
C ASN A 454 23.37 -32.37 -4.19
N ASP A 455 22.08 -32.53 -4.40
CA ASP A 455 21.56 -33.69 -5.13
C ASP A 455 21.73 -33.42 -6.63
N VAL A 456 22.98 -33.54 -7.08
CA VAL A 456 23.26 -33.95 -8.44
C VAL A 456 22.85 -35.41 -8.46
N PRO A 457 21.81 -35.80 -9.22
CA PRO A 457 21.55 -37.25 -9.39
C PRO A 457 22.82 -37.89 -9.90
N PRO A 458 23.19 -39.09 -9.39
CA PRO A 458 24.38 -39.77 -9.87
C PRO A 458 24.24 -39.91 -11.38
N SER A 459 25.25 -39.44 -12.10
CA SER A 459 25.39 -39.71 -13.53
C SER A 459 25.25 -41.24 -13.71
N GLU A 460 24.22 -41.69 -14.42
CA GLU A 460 24.19 -43.07 -14.88
C GLU A 460 25.47 -43.28 -15.67
N GLU A 461 26.38 -44.05 -15.10
CA GLU A 461 27.53 -44.59 -15.79
C GLU A 461 26.99 -45.35 -17.00
N LYS A 462 27.19 -44.76 -18.19
CA LYS A 462 27.03 -45.47 -19.44
C LYS A 462 27.96 -46.70 -19.40
N LYS A 463 27.40 -47.87 -19.23
CA LYS A 463 28.08 -49.11 -19.58
C LYS A 463 28.44 -49.00 -21.05
N GLU A 464 29.71 -48.81 -21.35
CA GLU A 464 30.29 -49.01 -22.66
C GLU A 464 30.21 -50.48 -22.97
N GLU A 465 29.25 -50.87 -23.79
CA GLU A 465 29.30 -52.12 -24.55
C GLU A 465 30.21 -51.91 -25.76
N GLU A 466 31.38 -52.52 -25.70
CA GLU A 466 32.24 -52.70 -26.85
C GLU A 466 31.48 -53.35 -27.99
N ALA A 467 31.31 -52.67 -29.10
CA ALA A 467 31.05 -53.27 -30.38
C ALA A 467 31.91 -52.62 -31.44
N SER A 468 32.86 -53.36 -31.87
CA SER A 468 33.83 -53.11 -32.90
C SER A 468 33.22 -52.96 -34.31
N VAL A 469 33.88 -52.11 -35.10
CA VAL A 469 34.27 -52.38 -36.53
C VAL A 469 33.35 -51.78 -37.63
N VAL A 470 33.95 -50.88 -38.38
CA VAL A 470 33.99 -50.63 -39.85
C VAL A 470 32.81 -49.95 -40.55
N GLY A 471 33.15 -48.90 -41.26
CA GLY A 471 32.43 -48.43 -42.46
C GLY A 471 32.65 -46.98 -42.81
N GLU A 472 33.58 -46.73 -43.70
CA GLU A 472 33.85 -45.51 -44.42
C GLU A 472 32.64 -45.01 -45.19
N GLY A 473 32.55 -43.66 -45.37
CA GLY A 473 31.83 -43.15 -46.53
C GLY A 473 31.04 -41.88 -46.30
N ASP A 474 31.64 -40.89 -46.67
CA ASP A 474 31.33 -39.86 -47.68
C ASP A 474 30.62 -38.57 -47.21
N SER A 475 31.24 -37.53 -47.69
CA SER A 475 30.98 -36.12 -47.56
C SER A 475 29.71 -35.67 -48.29
N SER A 476 29.18 -34.64 -47.82
CA SER A 476 28.79 -33.42 -48.55
C SER A 476 27.41 -32.87 -48.19
N ALA A 477 27.42 -31.60 -48.07
CA ALA A 477 26.43 -30.59 -48.43
C ALA A 477 25.62 -29.91 -47.31
N MET A 478 26.07 -28.65 -47.12
CA MET A 478 25.32 -27.40 -47.16
C MET A 478 24.43 -27.06 -45.96
N ASP A 479 24.95 -26.13 -45.18
CA ASP A 479 24.61 -24.68 -45.18
C ASP A 479 23.16 -24.37 -45.55
N GLN A 480 22.38 -23.93 -44.55
CA GLN A 480 21.46 -22.79 -44.73
C GLN A 480 21.06 -22.15 -43.37
N MET A 481 21.68 -21.01 -43.15
CA MET A 481 21.20 -19.77 -42.61
C MET A 481 19.90 -19.79 -41.81
N TRP A 482 20.08 -19.50 -40.52
CA TRP A 482 19.03 -19.02 -39.65
C TRP A 482 19.07 -17.50 -39.63
N VAL A 483 17.96 -16.83 -40.03
CA VAL A 483 17.72 -15.40 -39.93
C VAL A 483 16.75 -15.13 -38.82
N PRO A 484 17.03 -14.23 -37.84
CA PRO A 484 16.07 -13.91 -36.80
C PRO A 484 15.06 -12.87 -37.29
N GLY A 485 13.78 -13.26 -37.30
CA GLY A 485 12.65 -12.35 -37.49
C GLY A 485 12.33 -11.63 -36.19
N ARG A 486 12.20 -10.31 -36.30
CA ARG A 486 11.69 -9.41 -35.25
C ARG A 486 10.19 -9.62 -35.06
N GLY A 487 9.71 -9.41 -33.83
CA GLY A 487 8.34 -8.97 -33.55
C GLY A 487 7.56 -9.82 -32.56
N CYS A 488 7.43 -9.37 -31.39
CA CYS A 488 6.36 -8.97 -30.48
C CYS A 488 6.90 -8.87 -29.06
#